data_590c782a96b1f30f1007ca5fefd86fc2
#
_entry.id   590c782a96b1f30f1007ca5fefd86fc2
#
_cell.length_a   1.000
_cell.length_b   1.000
_cell.length_c   1.000
_cell.angle_alpha   90.00
_cell.angle_beta   90.00
_cell.angle_gamma   90.00
#
_symmetry.space_group_name_H-M   'P 1'
#
loop_
_entity.id
_entity.type
_entity.pdbx_description
1 polymer ?
#
loop_
_entity_poly.entity_id
_entity_poly.type
_entity_poly.pdbx_seq_one_letter_code
_entity_poly.pdbx_strand_id
1 'polypeptide(L)'
;LIETWILVFLYSWKKKLNIKLIFYDWPIYFPLICLIGYIVFEVMIFNDQYWITQYGTIIKPVTLLSYFGLMYKYNLYYSQNKSKSELVRFLISPFIIGIIFLVLGYIFNGIAILSNNGHMPVFPSYTYFTNYTDISSFTEDSFYILGDHTSKAIWACDCIDIFYSNLSLGDVFVRIYVAILIYFSIKRVNEKHKININV
;
A
#
# COMPACT_ATOMS: atom_id res chain seq x y z
N LEU A 1 5.37 0.36 2.19
CA LEU A 1 4.98 0.59 0.77
C LEU A 1 6.16 0.54 -0.21
N ILE A 2 7.40 0.84 0.22
CA ILE A 2 8.58 0.81 -0.67
C ILE A 2 8.85 -0.60 -1.22
N GLU A 3 8.69 -1.62 -0.39
CA GLU A 3 8.81 -3.03 -0.77
C GLU A 3 7.84 -3.40 -1.88
N THR A 4 6.62 -2.84 -1.86
CA THR A 4 5.62 -3.06 -2.91
C THR A 4 6.11 -2.53 -4.25
N TRP A 5 6.71 -1.35 -4.29
CA TRP A 5 7.30 -0.78 -5.50
C TRP A 5 8.44 -1.65 -6.02
N ILE A 6 9.34 -2.08 -5.14
CA ILE A 6 10.46 -2.95 -5.50
C ILE A 6 9.94 -4.26 -6.10
N LEU A 7 8.98 -4.91 -5.44
CA LEU A 7 8.41 -6.19 -5.90
C LEU A 7 7.72 -6.04 -7.27
N VAL A 8 6.96 -4.95 -7.47
CA VAL A 8 6.31 -4.70 -8.76
C VAL A 8 7.33 -4.43 -9.86
N PHE A 9 8.40 -3.70 -9.57
CA PHE A 9 9.46 -3.45 -10.55
C PHE A 9 10.19 -4.73 -10.91
N LEU A 10 10.57 -5.57 -9.94
CA LEU A 10 11.19 -6.87 -10.19
C LEU A 10 10.27 -7.79 -11.01
N TYR A 11 8.98 -7.84 -10.67
CA TYR A 11 8.01 -8.63 -11.42
C TYR A 11 7.83 -8.11 -12.85
N SER A 12 7.75 -6.79 -13.02
CA SER A 12 7.64 -6.16 -14.35
C SER A 12 8.88 -6.43 -15.21
N TRP A 13 10.06 -6.36 -14.61
CA TRP A 13 11.31 -6.72 -15.27
C TRP A 13 11.33 -8.18 -15.70
N LYS A 14 10.92 -9.13 -14.83
CA LYS A 14 10.75 -10.55 -15.17
C LYS A 14 9.79 -10.76 -16.34
N LYS A 15 8.76 -9.91 -16.47
CA LYS A 15 7.81 -9.89 -17.60
C LYS A 15 8.35 -9.16 -18.83
N LYS A 16 9.62 -8.74 -18.84
CA LYS A 16 10.28 -8.01 -19.95
C LYS A 16 9.58 -6.67 -20.28
N LEU A 17 8.95 -6.03 -19.29
CA LEU A 17 8.37 -4.69 -19.44
C LEU A 17 9.47 -3.63 -19.22
N ASN A 18 9.47 -2.60 -20.04
CA ASN A 18 10.36 -1.47 -19.86
C ASN A 18 9.81 -0.53 -18.77
N ILE A 19 10.38 -0.64 -17.58
CA ILE A 19 9.96 0.15 -16.41
C ILE A 19 10.25 1.65 -16.61
N LYS A 20 11.31 2.00 -17.36
CA LYS A 20 11.68 3.41 -17.57
C LYS A 20 10.57 4.23 -18.22
N LEU A 21 9.73 3.60 -19.04
CA LEU A 21 8.66 4.29 -19.76
C LEU A 21 7.65 4.98 -18.84
N ILE A 22 7.40 4.46 -17.64
CA ILE A 22 6.45 5.09 -16.72
C ILE A 22 6.96 6.41 -16.16
N PHE A 23 8.30 6.59 -16.08
CA PHE A 23 8.93 7.81 -15.57
C PHE A 23 8.96 8.97 -16.58
N TYR A 24 8.58 8.73 -17.83
CA TYR A 24 8.38 9.80 -18.80
C TYR A 24 7.00 10.47 -18.68
N ASP A 25 6.09 9.87 -17.94
CA ASP A 25 4.73 10.37 -17.72
C ASP A 25 4.60 11.04 -16.34
N TRP A 26 4.09 12.26 -16.29
CA TRP A 26 3.99 13.06 -15.07
C TRP A 26 3.18 12.44 -13.92
N PRO A 27 2.11 11.63 -14.13
CA PRO A 27 1.29 11.12 -13.03
C PRO A 27 2.04 10.21 -12.05
N ILE A 28 3.18 9.62 -12.45
CA ILE A 28 3.99 8.78 -11.58
C ILE A 28 4.66 9.58 -10.46
N TYR A 29 4.92 10.87 -10.69
CA TYR A 29 5.62 11.71 -9.73
C TYR A 29 4.78 11.99 -8.48
N PHE A 30 3.43 12.02 -8.60
CA PHE A 30 2.55 12.18 -7.43
C PHE A 30 2.73 11.07 -6.39
N PRO A 31 2.51 9.79 -6.73
CA PRO A 31 2.74 8.71 -5.78
C PRO A 31 4.21 8.58 -5.37
N LEU A 32 5.17 8.98 -6.21
CA LEU A 32 6.59 8.99 -5.82
C LEU A 32 6.88 10.04 -4.74
N ILE A 33 6.40 11.27 -4.90
CA ILE A 33 6.57 12.33 -3.90
C ILE A 33 5.90 11.92 -2.59
N CYS A 34 4.68 11.39 -2.66
CA CYS A 34 3.98 10.90 -1.48
C CYS A 34 4.71 9.71 -0.83
N LEU A 35 5.30 8.81 -1.62
CA LEU A 35 6.11 7.70 -1.12
C LEU A 35 7.36 8.21 -0.39
N ILE A 36 8.06 9.20 -0.94
CA ILE A 36 9.21 9.82 -0.28
C ILE A 36 8.78 10.47 1.04
N GLY A 37 7.67 11.22 1.04
CA GLY A 37 7.10 11.79 2.26
C GLY A 37 6.74 10.72 3.30
N TYR A 38 6.18 9.60 2.86
CA TYR A 38 5.87 8.45 3.71
C TYR A 38 7.16 7.81 4.28
N ILE A 39 8.22 7.67 3.49
CA ILE A 39 9.51 7.16 3.97
C ILE A 39 10.10 8.10 5.02
N VAL A 40 10.08 9.41 4.78
CA VAL A 40 10.54 10.40 5.77
C VAL A 40 9.75 10.28 7.07
N PHE A 41 8.43 10.12 6.97
CA PHE A 41 7.55 9.91 8.12
C PHE A 41 7.95 8.65 8.92
N GLU A 42 8.18 7.51 8.26
CA GLU A 42 8.61 6.27 8.92
C GLU A 42 10.01 6.41 9.53
N VAL A 43 10.94 7.08 8.85
CA VAL A 43 12.29 7.34 9.37
C VAL A 43 12.24 8.24 10.62
N MET A 44 11.35 9.22 10.68
CA MET A 44 11.18 10.06 11.86
C MET A 44 10.65 9.27 13.04
N ILE A 45 9.68 8.37 12.84
CA ILE A 45 9.19 7.47 13.89
C ILE A 45 10.32 6.56 14.37
N PHE A 46 11.11 6.02 13.45
CA PHE A 46 12.27 5.17 13.78
C PHE A 46 13.34 5.91 14.61
N ASN A 47 13.44 7.23 14.50
CA ASN A 47 14.32 8.07 15.30
C ASN A 47 13.60 8.70 16.51
N ASP A 48 12.61 8.02 17.07
CA ASP A 48 11.87 8.40 18.29
C ASP A 48 11.13 9.74 18.20
N GLN A 49 10.86 10.23 16.99
CA GLN A 49 10.11 11.48 16.76
C GLN A 49 8.60 11.19 16.72
N TYR A 50 8.04 10.66 17.81
CA TYR A 50 6.66 10.16 17.86
C TYR A 50 5.58 11.26 17.69
N TRP A 51 5.91 12.53 17.89
CA TRP A 51 4.98 13.64 17.68
C TRP A 51 4.39 13.68 16.26
N ILE A 52 5.11 13.08 15.27
CA ILE A 52 4.66 13.05 13.88
C ILE A 52 3.52 12.05 13.64
N THR A 53 3.31 11.08 14.55
CA THR A 53 2.29 10.02 14.37
C THR A 53 0.87 10.57 14.22
N GLN A 54 0.58 11.73 14.83
CA GLN A 54 -0.70 12.43 14.68
C GLN A 54 -1.03 12.75 13.20
N TYR A 55 -0.02 12.93 12.34
CA TYR A 55 -0.22 13.21 10.93
C TYR A 55 -0.39 11.94 10.07
N GLY A 56 -0.20 10.76 10.65
CA GLY A 56 -0.38 9.47 9.96
C GLY A 56 -1.78 9.30 9.39
N THR A 57 -2.80 9.83 10.06
CA THR A 57 -4.20 9.84 9.62
C THR A 57 -4.42 10.63 8.31
N ILE A 58 -3.54 11.55 7.97
CA ILE A 58 -3.57 12.35 6.74
C ILE A 58 -2.60 11.79 5.71
N ILE A 59 -1.36 11.52 6.10
CA ILE A 59 -0.28 11.08 5.19
C ILE A 59 -0.64 9.77 4.48
N LYS A 60 -1.16 8.78 5.21
CA LYS A 60 -1.52 7.47 4.63
C LYS A 60 -2.63 7.60 3.56
N PRO A 61 -3.80 8.22 3.82
CA PRO A 61 -4.82 8.44 2.79
C PRO A 61 -4.34 9.27 1.61
N VAL A 62 -3.59 10.35 1.83
CA VAL A 62 -3.06 11.19 0.75
C VAL A 62 -2.14 10.38 -0.16
N THR A 63 -1.27 9.55 0.42
CA THR A 63 -0.41 8.65 -0.35
C THR A 63 -1.24 7.68 -1.21
N LEU A 64 -2.31 7.11 -0.69
CA LEU A 64 -3.17 6.19 -1.44
C LEU A 64 -3.96 6.91 -2.53
N LEU A 65 -4.46 8.10 -2.25
CA LEU A 65 -5.18 8.92 -3.24
C LEU A 65 -4.29 9.38 -4.40
N SER A 66 -2.99 9.55 -4.16
CA SER A 66 -2.03 9.96 -5.20
C SER A 66 -2.00 9.00 -6.41
N TYR A 67 -2.36 7.72 -6.22
CA TYR A 67 -2.43 6.72 -7.30
C TYR A 67 -3.60 6.92 -8.26
N PHE A 68 -4.62 7.75 -7.93
CA PHE A 68 -5.73 8.05 -8.86
C PHE A 68 -5.26 8.71 -10.16
N GLY A 69 -4.17 9.49 -10.11
CA GLY A 69 -3.57 10.06 -11.31
C GLY A 69 -3.12 9.00 -12.32
N LEU A 70 -2.54 7.89 -11.85
CA LEU A 70 -2.17 6.74 -12.68
C LEU A 70 -3.41 6.06 -13.27
N MET A 71 -4.43 5.87 -12.46
CA MET A 71 -5.70 5.27 -12.90
C MET A 71 -6.30 6.05 -14.08
N TYR A 72 -6.40 7.36 -13.96
CA TYR A 72 -6.96 8.22 -15.00
C TYR A 72 -6.11 8.22 -16.27
N LYS A 73 -4.81 8.48 -16.15
CA LYS A 73 -3.89 8.58 -17.30
C LYS A 73 -3.83 7.30 -18.13
N TYR A 74 -3.86 6.15 -17.46
CA TYR A 74 -3.71 4.83 -18.12
C TYR A 74 -5.04 4.11 -18.34
N ASN A 75 -6.18 4.74 -18.12
CA ASN A 75 -7.53 4.18 -18.29
C ASN A 75 -7.70 2.83 -17.56
N LEU A 76 -7.20 2.74 -16.31
CA LEU A 76 -7.24 1.49 -15.54
C LEU A 76 -8.66 1.09 -15.11
N TYR A 77 -9.64 1.97 -15.29
CA TYR A 77 -11.04 1.71 -15.00
C TYR A 77 -11.76 0.85 -16.06
N TYR A 78 -11.07 0.47 -17.15
CA TYR A 78 -11.55 -0.52 -18.09
C TYR A 78 -10.55 -1.66 -18.33
N SER A 79 -11.08 -2.90 -18.35
CA SER A 79 -10.30 -4.05 -18.84
C SER A 79 -10.07 -3.91 -20.36
N GLN A 80 -8.91 -4.38 -20.84
CA GLN A 80 -8.57 -4.38 -22.28
C GLN A 80 -9.32 -5.43 -23.10
N ASN A 81 -10.01 -6.35 -22.44
CA ASN A 81 -10.72 -7.41 -23.15
C ASN A 81 -11.95 -6.85 -23.90
N LYS A 82 -11.73 -6.46 -25.17
CA LYS A 82 -12.76 -5.83 -26.02
C LYS A 82 -13.92 -6.77 -26.39
N SER A 83 -13.80 -8.08 -26.18
CA SER A 83 -14.87 -9.05 -26.48
C SER A 83 -15.99 -9.04 -25.43
N LYS A 84 -15.79 -8.41 -24.27
CA LYS A 84 -16.75 -8.32 -23.17
C LYS A 84 -17.54 -7.02 -23.23
N SER A 85 -18.78 -7.04 -22.72
CA SER A 85 -19.59 -5.83 -22.57
C SER A 85 -18.88 -4.78 -21.72
N GLU A 86 -19.25 -3.51 -21.85
CA GLU A 86 -18.65 -2.39 -21.11
C GLU A 86 -18.76 -2.58 -19.61
N LEU A 87 -19.91 -2.99 -19.11
CA LEU A 87 -20.13 -3.27 -17.70
C LEU A 87 -19.17 -4.33 -17.16
N VAL A 88 -19.02 -5.44 -17.88
CA VAL A 88 -18.07 -6.51 -17.46
C VAL A 88 -16.64 -6.00 -17.50
N ARG A 89 -16.25 -5.22 -18.52
CA ARG A 89 -14.92 -4.61 -18.61
C ARG A 89 -14.64 -3.66 -17.46
N PHE A 90 -15.61 -2.92 -17.01
CA PHE A 90 -15.51 -2.07 -15.82
C PHE A 90 -15.34 -2.90 -14.56
N LEU A 91 -16.19 -3.89 -14.32
CA LEU A 91 -16.17 -4.74 -13.12
C LEU A 91 -14.85 -5.54 -12.96
N ILE A 92 -14.24 -5.99 -14.07
CA ILE A 92 -12.96 -6.70 -14.05
C ILE A 92 -11.77 -5.78 -14.31
N SER A 93 -11.93 -4.47 -14.16
CA SER A 93 -10.87 -3.50 -14.38
C SER A 93 -9.84 -3.56 -13.25
N PRO A 94 -8.56 -3.23 -13.52
CA PRO A 94 -7.54 -3.14 -12.48
C PRO A 94 -7.93 -2.17 -11.35
N PHE A 95 -8.67 -1.11 -11.69
CA PHE A 95 -9.14 -0.15 -10.71
C PHE A 95 -10.14 -0.76 -9.73
N ILE A 96 -11.21 -1.40 -10.23
CA ILE A 96 -12.25 -2.00 -9.37
C ILE A 96 -11.64 -3.11 -8.50
N ILE A 97 -10.81 -3.98 -9.09
CA ILE A 97 -10.11 -5.01 -8.33
C ILE A 97 -9.24 -4.37 -7.24
N GLY A 98 -8.50 -3.30 -7.57
CA GLY A 98 -7.70 -2.57 -6.60
C GLY A 98 -8.55 -1.97 -5.47
N ILE A 99 -9.67 -1.31 -5.79
CA ILE A 99 -10.59 -0.74 -4.79
C ILE A 99 -11.14 -1.82 -3.85
N ILE A 100 -11.48 -3.01 -4.37
CA ILE A 100 -11.92 -4.12 -3.52
C ILE A 100 -10.85 -4.45 -2.48
N PHE A 101 -9.59 -4.58 -2.89
CA PHE A 101 -8.49 -4.83 -1.95
C PHE A 101 -8.30 -3.67 -0.96
N LEU A 102 -8.40 -2.43 -1.42
CA LEU A 102 -8.31 -1.27 -0.55
C LEU A 102 -9.41 -1.26 0.53
N VAL A 103 -10.65 -1.52 0.13
CA VAL A 103 -11.81 -1.60 1.06
C VAL A 103 -11.63 -2.74 2.05
N LEU A 104 -11.21 -3.93 1.57
CA LEU A 104 -10.91 -5.06 2.45
C LEU A 104 -9.81 -4.71 3.45
N GLY A 105 -8.77 -4.00 3.02
CA GLY A 105 -7.72 -3.52 3.90
C GLY A 105 -8.24 -2.66 5.05
N TYR A 106 -9.08 -1.68 4.73
CA TYR A 106 -9.72 -0.84 5.75
C TYR A 106 -10.68 -1.62 6.67
N ILE A 107 -11.42 -2.58 6.13
CA ILE A 107 -12.33 -3.44 6.92
C ILE A 107 -11.51 -4.26 7.93
N PHE A 108 -10.43 -4.91 7.52
CA PHE A 108 -9.63 -5.74 8.42
C PHE A 108 -8.92 -4.91 9.50
N ASN A 109 -8.34 -3.76 9.14
CA ASN A 109 -7.78 -2.86 10.14
C ASN A 109 -8.86 -2.33 11.09
N GLY A 110 -10.04 -2.00 10.56
CA GLY A 110 -11.19 -1.59 11.37
C GLY A 110 -11.64 -2.67 12.36
N ILE A 111 -11.67 -3.95 11.96
CA ILE A 111 -11.99 -5.08 12.84
C ILE A 111 -10.97 -5.15 13.99
N ALA A 112 -9.66 -5.08 13.70
CA ALA A 112 -8.63 -5.10 14.73
C ALA A 112 -8.82 -3.95 15.74
N ILE A 113 -8.95 -2.73 15.24
CA ILE A 113 -9.07 -1.51 16.05
C ILE A 113 -10.35 -1.54 16.91
N LEU A 114 -11.51 -1.80 16.29
CA LEU A 114 -12.80 -1.80 16.99
C LEU A 114 -12.90 -2.93 18.02
N SER A 115 -12.29 -4.08 17.76
CA SER A 115 -12.27 -5.20 18.70
C SER A 115 -11.39 -4.94 19.93
N ASN A 116 -10.46 -3.99 19.85
CA ASN A 116 -9.49 -3.64 20.88
C ASN A 116 -9.65 -2.19 21.38
N ASN A 117 -10.89 -1.76 21.58
CA ASN A 117 -11.24 -0.48 22.19
C ASN A 117 -10.65 0.77 21.49
N GLY A 118 -10.46 0.70 20.18
CA GLY A 118 -9.91 1.82 19.39
C GLY A 118 -8.39 1.76 19.19
N HIS A 119 -7.73 0.74 19.71
CA HIS A 119 -6.28 0.56 19.60
C HIS A 119 -5.92 -0.51 18.57
N MET A 120 -4.76 -0.40 17.95
CA MET A 120 -4.17 -1.43 17.10
C MET A 120 -3.13 -2.23 17.88
N PRO A 121 -3.40 -3.49 18.24
CA PRO A 121 -2.40 -4.36 18.87
C PRO A 121 -1.29 -4.71 17.91
N VAL A 122 -0.05 -4.57 18.34
CA VAL A 122 1.16 -4.90 17.60
C VAL A 122 1.84 -6.09 18.27
N PHE A 123 2.16 -7.11 17.48
CA PHE A 123 2.86 -8.33 17.93
C PHE A 123 4.26 -8.38 17.30
N PRO A 124 5.21 -7.59 17.79
CA PRO A 124 6.56 -7.55 17.23
C PRO A 124 7.27 -8.87 17.45
N SER A 125 8.10 -9.28 16.47
CA SER A 125 9.03 -10.39 16.71
C SER A 125 10.04 -10.01 17.80
N TYR A 126 10.67 -11.02 18.40
CA TYR A 126 11.70 -10.78 19.40
C TYR A 126 12.84 -9.91 18.85
N THR A 127 13.25 -10.17 17.62
CA THR A 127 14.34 -9.40 16.96
C THR A 127 13.92 -7.96 16.69
N TYR A 128 12.69 -7.73 16.21
CA TYR A 128 12.15 -6.40 15.98
C TYR A 128 12.07 -5.61 17.29
N PHE A 129 11.49 -6.24 18.32
CA PHE A 129 11.31 -5.64 19.63
C PHE A 129 12.62 -5.22 20.30
N THR A 130 13.66 -6.06 20.22
CA THR A 130 14.96 -5.76 20.85
C THR A 130 15.78 -4.72 20.11
N ASN A 131 15.57 -4.54 18.80
CA ASN A 131 16.43 -3.69 17.98
C ASN A 131 15.74 -2.38 17.53
N TYR A 132 14.42 -2.33 17.50
CA TYR A 132 13.70 -1.24 16.82
C TYR A 132 12.55 -0.64 17.63
N THR A 133 12.18 -1.22 18.76
CA THR A 133 11.00 -0.78 19.51
C THR A 133 11.33 -0.61 20.98
N ASP A 134 11.02 0.57 21.52
CA ASP A 134 11.01 0.79 22.96
C ASP A 134 9.62 0.46 23.50
N ILE A 135 9.55 -0.35 24.58
CA ILE A 135 8.30 -0.67 25.30
C ILE A 135 7.59 0.59 25.75
N SER A 136 8.31 1.63 26.11
CA SER A 136 7.75 2.90 26.56
C SER A 136 6.89 3.61 25.49
N SER A 137 7.05 3.23 24.21
CA SER A 137 6.24 3.78 23.11
C SER A 137 4.82 3.22 23.06
N PHE A 138 4.56 2.09 23.71
CA PHE A 138 3.23 1.44 23.81
C PHE A 138 2.54 1.84 25.11
N THR A 139 2.08 3.08 25.19
CA THR A 139 1.28 3.55 26.33
C THR A 139 -0.20 3.25 26.13
N GLU A 140 -0.98 3.20 27.22
CA GLU A 140 -2.43 2.99 27.17
C GLU A 140 -3.18 4.06 26.34
N ASP A 141 -2.61 5.25 26.24
CA ASP A 141 -3.18 6.37 25.46
C ASP A 141 -2.74 6.37 24.00
N SER A 142 -1.82 5.47 23.60
CA SER A 142 -1.32 5.43 22.23
C SER A 142 -2.26 4.66 21.30
N PHE A 143 -2.28 5.04 20.02
CA PHE A 143 -3.06 4.30 19.01
C PHE A 143 -2.56 2.85 18.84
N TYR A 144 -1.26 2.64 18.93
CA TYR A 144 -0.64 1.31 18.92
C TYR A 144 -0.38 0.85 20.35
N ILE A 145 -0.82 -0.37 20.66
CA ILE A 145 -0.58 -1.01 21.95
C ILE A 145 0.17 -2.32 21.76
N LEU A 146 0.92 -2.75 22.76
CA LEU A 146 1.55 -4.06 22.72
C LEU A 146 0.49 -5.15 22.79
N GLY A 147 0.47 -6.03 21.79
CA GLY A 147 -0.46 -7.15 21.73
C GLY A 147 -0.12 -8.24 22.73
N ASP A 148 -1.14 -8.80 23.38
CA ASP A 148 -1.04 -9.88 24.35
C ASP A 148 -2.16 -10.93 24.15
N HIS A 149 -2.28 -11.87 25.09
CA HIS A 149 -3.29 -12.93 25.07
C HIS A 149 -4.74 -12.42 25.28
N THR A 150 -4.93 -11.18 25.71
CA THR A 150 -6.25 -10.55 25.85
C THR A 150 -6.71 -9.86 24.59
N SER A 151 -5.78 -9.58 23.66
CA SER A 151 -6.05 -8.95 22.38
C SER A 151 -7.01 -9.76 21.53
N LYS A 152 -7.99 -9.08 20.94
CA LYS A 152 -9.03 -9.70 20.10
C LYS A 152 -8.67 -9.58 18.62
N ALA A 153 -9.23 -10.47 17.79
CA ALA A 153 -9.01 -10.47 16.34
C ALA A 153 -7.51 -10.42 15.94
N ILE A 154 -6.66 -11.18 16.63
CA ILE A 154 -5.18 -11.19 16.47
C ILE A 154 -4.77 -11.35 15.00
N TRP A 155 -5.50 -12.17 14.23
CA TRP A 155 -5.26 -12.38 12.81
C TRP A 155 -5.38 -11.10 11.94
N ALA A 156 -6.07 -10.07 12.43
CA ALA A 156 -6.22 -8.78 11.75
C ALA A 156 -5.28 -7.70 12.32
N CYS A 157 -4.63 -7.98 13.46
CA CYS A 157 -3.69 -7.07 14.11
C CYS A 157 -2.33 -7.04 13.40
N ASP A 158 -1.43 -6.17 13.85
CA ASP A 158 -0.07 -6.02 13.32
C ASP A 158 0.83 -7.17 13.80
N CYS A 159 0.72 -8.34 13.13
CA CYS A 159 1.42 -9.57 13.48
C CYS A 159 2.34 -10.12 12.38
N ILE A 160 2.37 -9.50 11.20
CA ILE A 160 3.20 -9.94 10.07
C ILE A 160 4.49 -9.13 10.09
N ASP A 161 5.57 -9.75 10.56
CA ASP A 161 6.89 -9.12 10.61
C ASP A 161 7.55 -9.09 9.22
N ILE A 162 7.96 -7.90 8.79
CA ILE A 162 8.72 -7.67 7.57
C ILE A 162 10.11 -7.09 7.88
N PHE A 163 10.65 -7.39 9.05
CA PHE A 163 11.97 -7.01 9.53
C PHE A 163 12.07 -5.57 10.07
N TYR A 164 11.57 -4.57 9.40
CA TYR A 164 11.63 -3.16 9.81
C TYR A 164 10.26 -2.58 10.20
N SER A 165 9.20 -3.35 10.08
CA SER A 165 7.84 -2.97 10.44
C SER A 165 6.98 -4.21 10.63
N ASN A 166 5.98 -4.12 11.49
CA ASN A 166 4.90 -5.10 11.56
C ASN A 166 3.71 -4.64 10.72
N LEU A 167 3.11 -5.58 10.04
CA LEU A 167 1.95 -5.35 9.19
C LEU A 167 0.74 -6.12 9.69
N SER A 168 -0.41 -5.52 9.54
CA SER A 168 -1.69 -6.20 9.63
C SER A 168 -2.03 -6.92 8.31
N LEU A 169 -2.99 -7.81 8.35
CA LEU A 169 -3.60 -8.36 7.13
C LEU A 169 -4.21 -7.24 6.26
N GLY A 170 -4.79 -6.21 6.89
CA GLY A 170 -5.31 -5.05 6.19
C GLY A 170 -4.23 -4.30 5.41
N ASP A 171 -3.04 -4.16 6.00
CA ASP A 171 -1.91 -3.52 5.31
C ASP A 171 -1.43 -4.30 4.10
N VAL A 172 -1.50 -5.63 4.15
CA VAL A 172 -1.19 -6.48 2.98
C VAL A 172 -2.18 -6.20 1.84
N PHE A 173 -3.48 -6.09 2.12
CA PHE A 173 -4.47 -5.75 1.11
C PHE A 173 -4.27 -4.35 0.52
N VAL A 174 -3.93 -3.36 1.33
CA VAL A 174 -3.57 -2.01 0.85
C VAL A 174 -2.35 -2.06 -0.08
N ARG A 175 -1.35 -2.88 0.23
CA ARG A 175 -0.17 -3.08 -0.65
C ARG A 175 -0.54 -3.75 -1.96
N ILE A 176 -1.50 -4.68 -1.97
CA ILE A 176 -2.00 -5.31 -3.20
C ILE A 176 -2.70 -4.26 -4.09
N TYR A 177 -3.51 -3.36 -3.51
CA TYR A 177 -4.09 -2.23 -4.25
C TYR A 177 -3.01 -1.42 -4.98
N VAL A 178 -1.98 -1.00 -4.26
CA VAL A 178 -0.86 -0.22 -4.81
C VAL A 178 -0.13 -1.00 -5.91
N ALA A 179 0.15 -2.29 -5.66
CA ALA A 179 0.81 -3.17 -6.63
C ALA A 179 0.03 -3.30 -7.94
N ILE A 180 -1.29 -3.47 -7.86
CA ILE A 180 -2.17 -3.56 -9.03
C ILE A 180 -2.07 -2.27 -9.86
N LEU A 181 -2.22 -1.10 -9.24
CA LEU A 181 -2.21 0.16 -9.97
C LEU A 181 -0.87 0.44 -10.64
N ILE A 182 0.26 0.21 -9.96
CA ILE A 182 1.59 0.40 -10.53
C ILE A 182 1.84 -0.59 -11.67
N TYR A 183 1.58 -1.88 -11.45
CA TYR A 183 1.84 -2.91 -12.45
C TYR A 183 1.05 -2.68 -13.74
N PHE A 184 -0.25 -2.42 -13.63
CA PHE A 184 -1.07 -2.18 -14.80
C PHE A 184 -0.75 -0.86 -15.49
N SER A 185 -0.27 0.16 -14.76
CA SER A 185 0.26 1.39 -15.36
C SER A 185 1.50 1.10 -16.21
N ILE A 186 2.48 0.36 -15.69
CA ILE A 186 3.67 -0.07 -16.43
C ILE A 186 3.27 -0.88 -17.67
N LYS A 187 2.36 -1.82 -17.53
CA LYS A 187 1.88 -2.63 -18.63
C LYS A 187 1.24 -1.77 -19.72
N ARG A 188 0.36 -0.84 -19.36
CA ARG A 188 -0.34 0.05 -20.30
C ARG A 188 0.59 0.98 -21.06
N VAL A 189 1.60 1.56 -20.40
CA VAL A 189 2.56 2.43 -21.09
C VAL A 189 3.41 1.64 -22.08
N ASN A 190 3.79 0.39 -21.75
CA ASN A 190 4.53 -0.48 -22.67
C ASN A 190 3.69 -0.88 -23.89
N GLU A 191 2.41 -1.18 -23.72
CA GLU A 191 1.50 -1.49 -24.82
C GLU A 191 1.34 -0.29 -25.76
N LYS A 192 1.16 0.91 -25.24
CA LYS A 192 1.12 2.15 -26.01
C LYS A 192 2.39 2.39 -26.82
N HIS A 193 3.54 2.21 -26.18
CA HIS A 193 4.83 2.41 -26.83
C HIS A 193 5.06 1.42 -28.00
N LYS A 194 4.65 0.16 -27.85
CA LYS A 194 4.74 -0.83 -28.92
C LYS A 194 3.87 -0.49 -30.14
N ILE A 195 2.69 0.07 -29.94
CA ILE A 195 1.81 0.51 -31.02
C ILE A 195 2.47 1.65 -31.80
N ASN A 196 3.08 2.62 -31.12
CA ASN A 196 3.70 3.78 -31.74
C ASN A 196 4.99 3.45 -32.54
N ILE A 197 5.65 2.32 -32.28
CA ILE A 197 6.84 1.90 -33.03
C ILE A 197 6.44 1.15 -34.32
N ASN A 198 5.25 0.56 -34.36
CA ASN A 198 4.77 -0.25 -35.47
C ASN A 198 3.89 0.54 -36.47
N VAL A 199 3.76 1.83 -36.29
CA VAL A 199 3.12 2.81 -37.20
C VAL A 199 4.19 3.66 -37.87
#